data_89272d56831c16b62f58e5b252d67401
#
_entry.id   89272d56831c16b62f58e5b252d67401
#
_cell.length_a   1.000
_cell.length_b   1.000
_cell.length_c   1.000
_cell.angle_alpha   90.00
_cell.angle_beta   90.00
_cell.angle_gamma   90.00
#
_symmetry.space_group_name_H-M   'P 1'
#
loop_
_entity.id
_entity.type
_entity.pdbx_description
1 polymer ?
#
loop_
_entity_poly.entity_id
_entity_poly.type
_entity_poly.pdbx_seq_one_letter_code
_entity_poly.pdbx_strand_id
1 'polypeptide(L)'
;MTINLGYACINMALQEEKVCSNRGMIKRTFQAKGINYASELALINVKALRRIIQWNNDNGINVYRMTSCLFPWFSEYDIFDLPDIDKIADVMADAGKIAMDAGQRLSFHPGPF
;
A
#
# COMPACT_ATOMS: atom_id res chain seq x y z
N MET A 1 -21.93 -9.03 -20.56
CA MET A 1 -21.19 -9.75 -19.49
C MET A 1 -20.01 -8.89 -19.00
N THR A 2 -19.94 -8.65 -17.71
CA THR A 2 -18.85 -7.86 -17.13
C THR A 2 -17.68 -8.79 -16.80
N ILE A 3 -16.50 -8.49 -17.33
CA ILE A 3 -15.30 -9.25 -17.04
C ILE A 3 -14.53 -8.49 -15.96
N ASN A 4 -14.27 -9.16 -14.84
CA ASN A 4 -13.46 -8.60 -13.78
C ASN A 4 -11.99 -8.92 -14.02
N LEU A 5 -11.18 -7.88 -14.19
CA LEU A 5 -9.72 -8.01 -14.36
C LEU A 5 -9.02 -7.58 -13.08
N GLY A 6 -8.06 -8.39 -12.67
CA GLY A 6 -7.35 -8.11 -11.43
C GLY A 6 -5.97 -8.73 -11.35
N TYR A 7 -5.22 -8.29 -10.35
CA TYR A 7 -3.89 -8.80 -10.03
C TYR A 7 -3.57 -8.53 -8.55
N ALA A 8 -2.41 -8.97 -8.10
CA ALA A 8 -2.01 -8.83 -6.70
C ALA A 8 -0.67 -8.09 -6.55
N CYS A 9 -0.57 -7.27 -5.53
CA CYS A 9 0.62 -6.65 -4.95
C CYS A 9 1.43 -5.76 -5.88
N ILE A 10 2.16 -6.33 -6.84
CA ILE A 10 3.14 -5.59 -7.63
C ILE A 10 2.54 -5.19 -8.98
N ASN A 11 2.58 -3.89 -9.27
CA ASN A 11 2.25 -3.38 -10.60
C ASN A 11 3.53 -3.28 -11.42
N MET A 12 3.68 -4.19 -12.39
CA MET A 12 4.91 -4.29 -13.17
C MET A 12 5.21 -3.03 -13.99
N ALA A 13 4.18 -2.37 -14.50
CA ALA A 13 4.35 -1.14 -15.26
C ALA A 13 4.85 0.01 -14.38
N LEU A 14 4.25 0.18 -13.21
CA LEU A 14 4.65 1.25 -12.28
C LEU A 14 5.94 0.93 -11.53
N GLN A 15 6.30 -0.35 -11.41
CA GLN A 15 7.56 -0.76 -10.78
C GLN A 15 8.76 -0.21 -11.55
N GLU A 16 8.66 -0.12 -12.87
CA GLU A 16 9.71 0.50 -13.68
C GLU A 16 9.89 1.97 -13.33
N GLU A 17 8.85 2.64 -12.86
CA GLU A 17 8.89 4.01 -12.36
C GLU A 17 9.20 4.08 -10.87
N LYS A 18 9.59 2.95 -10.25
CA LYS A 18 9.89 2.80 -8.83
C LYS A 18 8.68 3.04 -7.91
N VAL A 19 7.47 2.87 -8.44
CA VAL A 19 6.24 2.94 -7.65
C VAL A 19 5.92 1.54 -7.12
N CYS A 20 6.18 1.30 -5.85
CA CYS A 20 5.86 0.04 -5.19
C CYS A 20 5.38 0.31 -3.75
N SER A 21 4.41 -0.49 -3.29
CA SER A 21 3.75 -0.28 -2.00
C SER A 21 4.28 -1.21 -0.89
N ASN A 22 5.41 -1.88 -1.12
CA ASN A 22 5.95 -2.87 -0.19
C ASN A 22 7.39 -2.58 0.24
N ARG A 23 7.79 -1.32 0.29
CA ARG A 23 9.11 -0.95 0.78
C ARG A 23 9.23 -1.33 2.25
N GLY A 24 10.33 -1.98 2.58
CA GLY A 24 10.56 -2.47 3.92
C GLY A 24 12.00 -2.25 4.36
N MET A 25 12.35 -2.86 5.49
CA MET A 25 13.69 -2.79 6.04
C MET A 25 14.03 -4.09 6.76
N ILE A 26 15.31 -4.39 6.88
CA ILE A 26 15.78 -5.55 7.65
C ILE A 26 15.75 -5.22 9.15
N LYS A 27 15.81 -6.26 9.98
CA LYS A 27 15.74 -6.12 11.44
C LYS A 27 16.77 -5.15 12.01
N ARG A 28 18.00 -5.21 11.51
CA ARG A 28 19.08 -4.29 11.96
C ARG A 28 18.69 -2.83 11.72
N THR A 29 18.11 -2.53 10.56
CA THR A 29 17.69 -1.16 10.23
C THR A 29 16.56 -0.73 11.14
N PHE A 30 15.59 -1.59 11.40
CA PHE A 30 14.49 -1.29 12.31
C PHE A 30 15.00 -1.03 13.73
N GLN A 31 15.94 -1.84 14.23
CA GLN A 31 16.52 -1.65 15.55
C GLN A 31 17.30 -0.32 15.66
N ALA A 32 17.94 0.10 14.57
CA ALA A 32 18.72 1.33 14.55
C ALA A 32 17.86 2.58 14.33
N LYS A 33 16.85 2.52 13.47
CA LYS A 33 16.06 3.69 13.07
C LYS A 33 14.66 3.73 13.71
N GLY A 34 14.15 2.58 14.15
CA GLY A 34 12.92 2.49 14.92
C GLY A 34 11.66 2.86 14.16
N ILE A 35 10.64 3.22 14.94
CA ILE A 35 9.30 3.51 14.45
C ILE A 35 9.25 4.71 13.50
N ASN A 36 10.14 5.68 13.66
CA ASN A 36 10.15 6.87 12.80
C ASN A 36 10.41 6.48 11.34
N TYR A 37 11.35 5.58 11.09
CA TYR A 37 11.63 5.11 9.75
C TYR A 37 10.52 4.20 9.22
N ALA A 38 9.94 3.36 10.09
CA ALA A 38 8.79 2.55 9.73
C ALA A 38 7.62 3.44 9.26
N SER A 39 7.40 4.56 9.95
CA SER A 39 6.38 5.55 9.59
C SER A 39 6.65 6.17 8.23
N GLU A 40 7.89 6.56 7.95
CA GLU A 40 8.28 7.12 6.65
C GLU A 40 8.02 6.13 5.52
N LEU A 41 8.41 4.87 5.69
CA LEU A 41 8.19 3.83 4.68
C LEU A 41 6.71 3.53 4.50
N ALA A 42 5.93 3.49 5.59
CA ALA A 42 4.50 3.28 5.51
C ALA A 42 3.82 4.40 4.71
N LEU A 43 4.22 5.65 4.94
CA LEU A 43 3.68 6.78 4.19
C LEU A 43 4.03 6.68 2.69
N ILE A 44 5.27 6.31 2.36
CA ILE A 44 5.68 6.07 0.97
C ILE A 44 4.84 4.94 0.36
N ASN A 45 4.65 3.85 1.11
CA ASN A 45 3.89 2.70 0.64
C ASN A 45 2.42 3.04 0.35
N VAL A 46 1.75 3.80 1.22
CA VAL A 46 0.35 4.14 0.99
C VAL A 46 0.20 5.16 -0.14
N LYS A 47 1.16 6.07 -0.32
CA LYS A 47 1.17 6.97 -1.48
C LYS A 47 1.34 6.19 -2.78
N ALA A 48 2.23 5.20 -2.78
CA ALA A 48 2.40 4.30 -3.92
C ALA A 48 1.13 3.49 -4.18
N LEU A 49 0.49 3.00 -3.12
CA LEU A 49 -0.79 2.28 -3.22
C LEU A 49 -1.85 3.14 -3.90
N ARG A 50 -1.98 4.40 -3.49
CA ARG A 50 -2.93 5.33 -4.11
C ARG A 50 -2.64 5.50 -5.60
N ARG A 51 -1.38 5.62 -5.98
CA ARG A 51 -0.96 5.73 -7.38
C ARG A 51 -1.30 4.47 -8.16
N ILE A 52 -1.09 3.30 -7.57
CA ILE A 52 -1.42 2.01 -8.18
C ILE A 52 -2.93 1.90 -8.41
N ILE A 53 -3.73 2.27 -7.42
CA ILE A 53 -5.20 2.22 -7.53
C ILE A 53 -5.68 3.14 -8.65
N GLN A 54 -5.12 4.33 -8.77
CA GLN A 54 -5.45 5.25 -9.86
C GLN A 54 -5.07 4.65 -11.22
N TRP A 55 -3.88 4.06 -11.33
CA TRP A 55 -3.45 3.37 -12.55
C TRP A 55 -4.44 2.27 -12.93
N ASN A 56 -4.90 1.51 -11.95
CA ASN A 56 -5.87 0.44 -12.18
C ASN A 56 -7.17 0.98 -12.78
N ASN A 57 -7.67 2.09 -12.22
CA ASN A 57 -8.87 2.74 -12.75
C ASN A 57 -8.67 3.19 -14.19
N ASP A 58 -7.51 3.80 -14.48
CA ASP A 58 -7.17 4.32 -15.81
C ASP A 58 -7.03 3.20 -16.84
N ASN A 59 -6.71 1.99 -16.42
CA ASN A 59 -6.46 0.84 -17.29
C ASN A 59 -7.56 -0.24 -17.22
N GLY A 60 -8.69 0.07 -16.61
CA GLY A 60 -9.83 -0.86 -16.59
C GLY A 60 -9.66 -2.06 -15.68
N ILE A 61 -8.72 -2.02 -14.74
CA ILE A 61 -8.53 -3.07 -13.73
C ILE A 61 -9.49 -2.80 -12.57
N ASN A 62 -10.35 -3.74 -12.25
CA ASN A 62 -11.39 -3.53 -11.23
C ASN A 62 -11.28 -4.47 -10.02
N VAL A 63 -10.24 -5.29 -9.95
CA VAL A 63 -9.95 -6.14 -8.79
C VAL A 63 -8.45 -6.02 -8.48
N TYR A 64 -8.11 -5.63 -7.26
CA TYR A 64 -6.72 -5.53 -6.83
C TYR A 64 -6.54 -6.07 -5.42
N ARG A 65 -5.57 -6.95 -5.24
CA ARG A 65 -5.19 -7.48 -3.93
C ARG A 65 -3.95 -6.74 -3.45
N MET A 66 -4.14 -5.90 -2.44
CA MET A 66 -3.07 -5.08 -1.87
C MET A 66 -2.07 -5.94 -1.10
N THR A 67 -0.81 -5.50 -1.07
CA THR A 67 0.19 -6.17 -0.26
C THR A 67 -0.12 -6.02 1.24
N SER A 68 0.15 -7.07 2.02
CA SER A 68 0.09 -7.00 3.48
C SER A 68 1.30 -6.30 4.09
N CYS A 69 2.29 -5.93 3.27
CA CYS A 69 3.56 -5.34 3.72
C CYS A 69 3.55 -3.81 3.64
N LEU A 70 2.38 -3.16 3.70
CA LEU A 70 2.29 -1.69 3.70
C LEU A 70 2.98 -1.06 4.91
N PHE A 71 2.93 -1.73 6.06
CA PHE A 71 3.48 -1.26 7.32
C PHE A 71 4.66 -2.15 7.72
N PRO A 72 5.93 -1.72 7.45
CA PRO A 72 7.10 -2.51 7.81
C PRO A 72 7.16 -2.76 9.32
N TRP A 73 7.42 -4.02 9.69
CA TRP A 73 7.53 -4.43 11.11
C TRP A 73 6.27 -4.15 11.94
N PHE A 74 5.12 -4.21 11.31
CA PHE A 74 3.82 -3.89 11.87
C PHE A 74 3.52 -4.61 13.19
N SER A 75 4.02 -5.83 13.40
CA SER A 75 3.80 -6.58 14.64
C SER A 75 4.56 -6.01 15.85
N GLU A 76 5.51 -5.11 15.62
CA GLU A 76 6.40 -4.58 16.67
C GLU A 76 5.96 -3.22 17.21
N TYR A 77 4.85 -2.68 16.72
CA TYR A 77 4.34 -1.37 17.17
C TYR A 77 2.84 -1.27 16.96
N ASP A 78 2.22 -0.29 17.62
CA ASP A 78 0.85 0.10 17.34
C ASP A 78 0.87 1.14 16.22
N ILE A 79 0.04 0.96 15.19
CA ILE A 79 0.02 1.90 14.05
C ILE A 79 -0.32 3.33 14.48
N PHE A 80 -1.07 3.48 15.57
CA PHE A 80 -1.41 4.81 16.10
C PHE A 80 -0.20 5.53 16.72
N ASP A 81 0.90 4.81 16.97
CA ASP A 81 2.14 5.40 17.46
C ASP A 81 3.04 5.92 16.32
N LEU A 82 2.68 5.66 15.07
CA LEU A 82 3.44 6.17 13.93
C LEU A 82 3.35 7.70 13.87
N PRO A 83 4.48 8.42 13.79
CA PRO A 83 4.45 9.88 13.71
C PRO A 83 3.64 10.43 12.54
N ASP A 84 3.57 9.71 11.43
CA ASP A 84 2.86 10.13 10.22
C ASP A 84 1.47 9.52 10.09
N ILE A 85 0.89 8.97 11.17
CA ILE A 85 -0.37 8.22 11.08
C ILE A 85 -1.52 9.04 10.48
N ASP A 86 -1.62 10.32 10.81
CA ASP A 86 -2.69 11.16 10.28
C ASP A 86 -2.56 11.32 8.76
N LYS A 87 -1.33 11.53 8.26
CA LYS A 87 -1.06 11.61 6.83
C LYS A 87 -1.31 10.28 6.13
N ILE A 88 -0.90 9.19 6.77
CA ILE A 88 -1.11 7.83 6.25
C ILE A 88 -2.61 7.55 6.12
N ALA A 89 -3.39 7.87 7.16
CA ALA A 89 -4.83 7.68 7.17
C ALA A 89 -5.51 8.49 6.07
N ASP A 90 -5.10 9.75 5.87
CA ASP A 90 -5.65 10.61 4.83
C ASP A 90 -5.39 10.03 3.43
N VAL A 91 -4.17 9.56 3.18
CA VAL A 91 -3.81 8.97 1.88
C VAL A 91 -4.60 7.67 1.65
N MET A 92 -4.74 6.83 2.67
CA MET A 92 -5.51 5.59 2.56
C MET A 92 -6.99 5.87 2.31
N ALA A 93 -7.58 6.86 2.97
CA ALA A 93 -8.96 7.25 2.76
C ALA A 93 -9.17 7.75 1.32
N ASP A 94 -8.24 8.54 0.81
CA ASP A 94 -8.26 9.04 -0.56
C ASP A 94 -8.15 7.89 -1.57
N ALA A 95 -7.23 6.95 -1.34
CA ALA A 95 -7.08 5.76 -2.18
C ALA A 95 -8.36 4.92 -2.21
N GLY A 96 -8.98 4.72 -1.05
CA GLY A 96 -10.24 3.99 -0.95
C GLY A 96 -11.37 4.65 -1.72
N LYS A 97 -11.44 5.98 -1.67
CA LYS A 97 -12.44 6.74 -2.41
C LYS A 97 -12.23 6.64 -3.92
N ILE A 98 -10.98 6.73 -4.38
CA ILE A 98 -10.63 6.56 -5.80
C ILE A 98 -11.10 5.20 -6.29
N ALA A 99 -10.84 4.14 -5.53
CA ALA A 99 -11.27 2.79 -5.87
C ALA A 99 -12.79 2.67 -5.90
N MET A 100 -13.47 3.18 -4.87
CA MET A 100 -14.92 3.09 -4.73
C MET A 100 -15.64 3.81 -5.88
N ASP A 101 -15.18 4.99 -6.23
CA ASP A 101 -15.81 5.82 -7.27
C ASP A 101 -15.78 5.13 -8.66
N ALA A 102 -14.80 4.25 -8.89
CA ALA A 102 -14.66 3.51 -10.13
C ALA A 102 -15.13 2.05 -10.02
N GLY A 103 -15.61 1.62 -8.86
CA GLY A 103 -16.05 0.24 -8.64
C GLY A 103 -14.92 -0.77 -8.54
N GLN A 104 -13.71 -0.32 -8.23
CA GLN A 104 -12.58 -1.22 -8.04
C GLN A 104 -12.70 -1.93 -6.69
N ARG A 105 -12.56 -3.26 -6.71
CA ARG A 105 -12.58 -4.08 -5.50
C ARG A 105 -11.18 -4.24 -4.95
N LEU A 106 -11.02 -3.94 -3.67
CA LEU A 106 -9.75 -4.06 -2.96
C LEU A 106 -9.83 -5.16 -1.90
N SER A 107 -8.76 -5.92 -1.76
CA SER A 107 -8.58 -6.88 -0.67
C SER A 107 -7.10 -6.96 -0.33
N PHE A 108 -6.77 -7.55 0.83
CA PHE A 108 -5.38 -7.77 1.17
C PHE A 108 -4.91 -9.14 0.73
N HIS A 109 -3.71 -9.20 0.16
CA HIS A 109 -3.03 -10.46 -0.09
C HIS A 109 -2.54 -11.02 1.24
N PRO A 110 -2.86 -12.28 1.59
CA PRO A 110 -2.40 -12.84 2.86
C PRO A 110 -0.89 -12.85 2.94
N GLY A 111 -0.35 -12.31 4.05
CA GLY A 111 1.07 -12.34 4.31
C GLY A 111 1.49 -13.65 4.97
N PRO A 112 2.79 -13.95 4.95
CA PRO A 112 3.33 -15.07 5.73
C PRO A 112 3.30 -14.71 7.22
N PHE A 113 2.81 -15.64 8.01
CA PHE A 113 2.80 -15.52 9.47
C PHE A 113 3.62 -16.60 10.09
#